data_576c0cdf22e895c2e409325a882886c5
#
_entry.id   576c0cdf22e895c2e409325a882886c5
#
_cell.length_a   1.000
_cell.length_b   1.000
_cell.length_c   1.000
_cell.angle_alpha   90.00
_cell.angle_beta   90.00
_cell.angle_gamma   90.00
#
_symmetry.space_group_name_H-M   'P 1'
#
loop_
_entity.id
_entity.type
_entity.pdbx_description
1 polymer ?
#
loop_
_entity_poly.entity_id
_entity_poly.type
_entity_poly.pdbx_seq_one_letter_code
_entity_poly.pdbx_strand_id
1 'polypeptide(L)'
;KIVSGTSNGQSHAWNQIQLNGNWYMVDPTWDDVANSHDVKHQYFLCSENKFPNHVWNKESELYETCSDTTYDNLDWKNDLQGMYAYQGGLYRSKSLIVGGKEVSGIWRIDAENIEKEAELVLPITDQWQLNSVNVVRGYSQLSYYDGMLYYNTPRAVWRWNFDPESEPEK
;
A
#
# COMPACT_ATOMS: atom_id res chain seq x y z
N LYS A 1 7.00 -7.09 -18.69
CA LYS A 1 7.13 -6.41 -20.00
C LYS A 1 7.10 -4.90 -19.81
N ILE A 2 7.63 -4.16 -20.81
CA ILE A 2 7.54 -2.70 -20.87
C ILE A 2 6.53 -2.35 -21.97
N VAL A 3 5.60 -1.46 -21.66
CA VAL A 3 4.64 -0.89 -22.61
C VAL A 3 4.97 0.58 -22.80
N SER A 4 4.98 1.04 -24.04
CA SER A 4 5.21 2.43 -24.40
C SER A 4 3.91 3.04 -24.97
N GLY A 5 3.70 4.30 -24.68
CA GLY A 5 2.52 5.03 -25.14
C GLY A 5 2.53 6.48 -24.70
N THR A 6 1.38 6.99 -24.33
CA THR A 6 1.25 8.33 -23.75
C THR A 6 0.50 8.26 -22.43
N SER A 7 0.85 9.11 -21.49
CA SER A 7 0.07 9.38 -20.29
C SER A 7 -0.17 10.88 -20.18
N ASN A 8 -1.44 11.29 -20.00
CA ASN A 8 -1.86 12.70 -20.07
C ASN A 8 -1.36 13.43 -21.34
N GLY A 9 -1.28 12.71 -22.47
CA GLY A 9 -0.82 13.25 -23.76
C GLY A 9 0.69 13.41 -23.91
N GLN A 10 1.48 12.99 -22.93
CA GLN A 10 2.95 13.00 -22.98
C GLN A 10 3.49 11.60 -23.21
N SER A 11 4.60 11.48 -23.95
CA SER A 11 5.28 10.21 -24.14
C SER A 11 5.66 9.58 -22.78
N HIS A 12 5.28 8.33 -22.59
CA HIS A 12 5.49 7.62 -21.33
C HIS A 12 5.69 6.12 -21.55
N ALA A 13 6.25 5.44 -20.56
CA ALA A 13 6.38 3.99 -20.55
C ALA A 13 6.09 3.47 -19.13
N TRP A 14 5.48 2.29 -19.07
CA TRP A 14 5.12 1.60 -17.82
C TRP A 14 5.35 0.10 -17.96
N ASN A 15 4.94 -0.65 -16.96
CA ASN A 15 5.20 -2.08 -16.92
C ASN A 15 3.92 -2.90 -16.99
N GLN A 16 4.02 -4.09 -17.55
CA GLN A 16 3.11 -5.19 -17.33
C GLN A 16 3.81 -6.30 -16.60
N ILE A 17 3.17 -6.85 -15.59
CA ILE A 17 3.67 -8.00 -14.83
C ILE A 17 2.66 -9.15 -14.91
N GLN A 18 3.19 -10.37 -14.94
CA GLN A 18 2.36 -11.58 -14.89
C GLN A 18 2.37 -12.14 -13.48
N LEU A 19 1.18 -12.36 -12.93
CA LEU A 19 0.98 -12.95 -11.62
C LEU A 19 -0.12 -14.01 -11.72
N ASN A 20 0.16 -15.22 -11.29
CA ASN A 20 -0.77 -16.36 -11.34
C ASN A 20 -1.42 -16.58 -12.71
N GLY A 21 -0.66 -16.35 -13.81
CA GLY A 21 -1.14 -16.52 -15.17
C GLY A 21 -1.84 -15.32 -15.78
N ASN A 22 -2.25 -14.33 -14.99
CA ASN A 22 -2.91 -13.09 -15.45
C ASN A 22 -1.91 -11.94 -15.56
N TRP A 23 -2.16 -11.02 -16.49
CA TRP A 23 -1.36 -9.82 -16.68
C TRP A 23 -2.01 -8.59 -16.05
N TYR A 24 -1.17 -7.71 -15.48
CA TYR A 24 -1.58 -6.47 -14.81
C TYR A 24 -0.69 -5.31 -15.21
N MET A 25 -1.26 -4.11 -15.25
CA MET A 25 -0.55 -2.85 -15.44
C MET A 25 0.08 -2.38 -14.13
N VAL A 26 1.28 -1.82 -14.23
CA VAL A 26 2.00 -1.21 -13.09
C VAL A 26 2.74 0.03 -13.58
N ASP A 27 2.51 1.17 -12.96
CA ASP A 27 3.25 2.41 -13.22
C ASP A 27 3.81 3.02 -11.93
N PRO A 28 5.03 2.63 -11.55
CA PRO A 28 5.67 3.18 -10.35
C PRO A 28 5.94 4.69 -10.42
N THR A 29 6.08 5.25 -11.63
CA THR A 29 6.31 6.70 -11.79
C THR A 29 5.08 7.51 -11.36
N TRP A 30 3.89 7.03 -11.67
CA TRP A 30 2.64 7.69 -11.28
C TRP A 30 2.21 7.38 -9.84
N ASP A 31 2.73 6.31 -9.26
CA ASP A 31 2.54 5.97 -7.85
C ASP A 31 3.54 6.70 -6.93
N ASP A 32 4.65 7.22 -7.49
CA ASP A 32 5.59 8.07 -6.77
C ASP A 32 5.03 9.51 -6.64
N VAL A 33 4.83 9.96 -5.41
CA VAL A 33 4.28 11.28 -5.14
C VAL A 33 5.40 12.31 -5.11
N ALA A 34 5.46 13.15 -6.13
CA ALA A 34 6.50 14.18 -6.27
C ALA A 34 6.61 15.06 -5.01
N ASN A 35 7.84 15.23 -4.53
CA ASN A 35 8.18 16.03 -3.34
C ASN A 35 7.56 15.55 -2.01
N SER A 36 7.18 14.29 -1.94
CA SER A 36 6.68 13.63 -0.74
C SER A 36 7.43 12.32 -0.50
N HIS A 37 7.36 11.79 0.72
CA HIS A 37 7.76 10.42 1.03
C HIS A 37 6.56 9.46 0.96
N ASP A 38 5.41 9.94 0.50
CA ASP A 38 4.22 9.14 0.33
C ASP A 38 4.33 8.29 -0.94
N VAL A 39 3.80 7.10 -0.89
CA VAL A 39 3.69 6.17 -2.02
C VAL A 39 2.22 5.87 -2.23
N LYS A 40 1.77 5.97 -3.47
CA LYS A 40 0.43 5.52 -3.88
C LYS A 40 0.51 4.12 -4.47
N HIS A 41 -0.64 3.49 -4.58
CA HIS A 41 -0.78 2.18 -5.21
C HIS A 41 -1.91 2.16 -6.25
N GLN A 42 -2.26 3.35 -6.77
CA GLN A 42 -3.37 3.51 -7.72
C GLN A 42 -3.09 2.86 -9.07
N TYR A 43 -1.81 2.84 -9.44
CA TYR A 43 -1.33 2.26 -10.71
C TYR A 43 -0.59 0.93 -10.48
N PHE A 44 -0.80 0.28 -9.35
CA PHE A 44 -0.18 -1.00 -9.02
C PHE A 44 -1.18 -2.15 -9.22
N LEU A 45 -0.83 -3.15 -10.03
CA LEU A 45 -1.67 -4.32 -10.34
C LEU A 45 -3.07 -3.95 -10.85
N CYS A 46 -3.14 -3.10 -11.87
CA CYS A 46 -4.41 -2.65 -12.44
C CYS A 46 -4.81 -3.49 -13.65
N SER A 47 -6.13 -3.69 -13.82
CA SER A 47 -6.67 -4.01 -15.12
C SER A 47 -6.59 -2.80 -16.06
N GLU A 48 -6.78 -3.03 -17.37
CA GLU A 48 -6.85 -1.94 -18.36
C GLU A 48 -7.95 -0.91 -18.02
N ASN A 49 -9.06 -1.38 -17.45
CA ASN A 49 -10.20 -0.53 -17.12
C ASN A 49 -9.96 0.39 -15.93
N LYS A 50 -8.96 0.06 -15.10
CA LYS A 50 -8.56 0.84 -13.91
C LYS A 50 -7.19 1.49 -14.07
N PHE A 51 -6.74 1.69 -15.31
CA PHE A 51 -5.46 2.33 -15.64
C PHE A 51 -5.70 3.64 -16.41
N PRO A 52 -6.22 4.68 -15.75
CA PRO A 52 -6.69 5.89 -16.41
C PRO A 52 -5.53 6.72 -16.99
N ASN A 53 -5.90 7.58 -17.97
CA ASN A 53 -4.99 8.55 -18.59
C ASN A 53 -3.82 7.96 -19.40
N HIS A 54 -3.81 6.65 -19.62
CA HIS A 54 -2.80 5.97 -20.43
C HIS A 54 -3.40 5.52 -21.76
N VAL A 55 -2.65 5.76 -22.84
CA VAL A 55 -3.03 5.34 -24.21
C VAL A 55 -1.87 4.59 -24.82
N TRP A 56 -2.13 3.40 -25.33
CA TRP A 56 -1.15 2.52 -25.97
C TRP A 56 -1.72 1.76 -27.15
N ASN A 57 -0.85 1.18 -27.95
CA ASN A 57 -1.28 0.30 -29.03
C ASN A 57 -1.55 -1.10 -28.49
N LYS A 58 -2.82 -1.47 -28.39
CA LYS A 58 -3.31 -2.78 -27.93
C LYS A 58 -3.04 -3.93 -28.90
N GLU A 59 -2.76 -3.62 -30.16
CA GLU A 59 -2.44 -4.61 -31.20
C GLU A 59 -0.94 -4.93 -31.28
N SER A 60 -0.13 -4.30 -30.43
CA SER A 60 1.31 -4.59 -30.38
C SER A 60 1.56 -6.00 -29.87
N GLU A 61 2.43 -6.74 -30.53
CA GLU A 61 2.89 -8.06 -30.06
C GLU A 61 3.61 -8.02 -28.70
N LEU A 62 4.03 -6.83 -28.26
CA LEU A 62 4.70 -6.63 -26.98
C LEU A 62 3.69 -6.44 -25.83
N TYR A 63 2.41 -6.24 -26.17
CA TYR A 63 1.35 -5.97 -25.21
C TYR A 63 0.58 -7.25 -24.86
N GLU A 64 0.21 -7.39 -23.61
CA GLU A 64 -0.66 -8.44 -23.12
C GLU A 64 -1.96 -7.84 -22.56
N THR A 65 -3.08 -8.50 -22.80
CA THR A 65 -4.37 -8.04 -22.29
C THR A 65 -4.42 -8.18 -20.76
N CYS A 66 -4.67 -7.07 -20.06
CA CYS A 66 -4.79 -7.01 -18.62
C CYS A 66 -6.28 -6.92 -18.22
N SER A 67 -7.00 -8.03 -18.30
CA SER A 67 -8.46 -8.07 -18.07
C SER A 67 -8.86 -8.49 -16.65
N ASP A 68 -7.94 -9.04 -15.86
CA ASP A 68 -8.21 -9.47 -14.50
C ASP A 68 -8.38 -8.26 -13.57
N THR A 69 -9.47 -8.24 -12.79
CA THR A 69 -9.89 -7.13 -11.93
C THR A 69 -9.69 -7.40 -10.44
N THR A 70 -9.07 -8.52 -10.09
CA THR A 70 -8.89 -8.97 -8.69
C THR A 70 -8.31 -7.87 -7.81
N TYR A 71 -7.34 -7.10 -8.32
CA TYR A 71 -6.66 -6.07 -7.55
C TYR A 71 -7.20 -4.65 -7.76
N ASP A 72 -8.25 -4.44 -8.55
CA ASP A 72 -8.68 -3.10 -8.95
C ASP A 72 -9.27 -2.25 -7.82
N ASN A 73 -9.99 -2.86 -6.90
CA ASN A 73 -10.81 -2.16 -5.90
C ASN A 73 -10.35 -2.42 -4.45
N LEU A 74 -9.11 -2.81 -4.26
CA LEU A 74 -8.58 -3.02 -2.91
C LEU A 74 -8.45 -1.70 -2.17
N ASP A 75 -8.86 -1.68 -0.91
CA ASP A 75 -8.93 -0.48 -0.08
C ASP A 75 -7.56 0.17 0.13
N TRP A 76 -6.49 -0.65 0.19
CA TRP A 76 -5.12 -0.19 0.38
C TRP A 76 -4.52 0.54 -0.83
N LYS A 77 -5.12 0.45 -2.01
CA LYS A 77 -4.67 1.22 -3.19
C LYS A 77 -4.76 2.73 -3.01
N ASN A 78 -5.63 3.18 -2.11
CA ASN A 78 -5.77 4.59 -1.79
C ASN A 78 -4.91 5.04 -0.61
N ASP A 79 -4.19 4.14 0.02
CA ASP A 79 -3.27 4.49 1.11
C ASP A 79 -2.07 5.25 0.55
N LEU A 80 -1.65 6.31 1.25
CA LEU A 80 -0.49 7.13 0.92
C LEU A 80 0.78 6.68 1.65
N GLN A 81 0.77 5.46 2.18
CA GLN A 81 1.87 4.94 2.97
C GLN A 81 2.38 3.63 2.38
N GLY A 82 3.69 3.43 2.52
CA GLY A 82 4.32 2.19 2.13
C GLY A 82 3.75 1.00 2.89
N MET A 83 3.64 -0.11 2.20
CA MET A 83 3.36 -1.42 2.79
C MET A 83 4.63 -2.25 2.78
N TYR A 84 4.79 -3.09 3.78
CA TYR A 84 5.97 -3.97 3.91
C TYR A 84 5.54 -5.43 3.89
N ALA A 85 6.15 -6.18 2.98
CA ALA A 85 5.94 -7.63 2.88
C ALA A 85 6.86 -8.37 3.85
N TYR A 86 6.29 -9.24 4.67
CA TYR A 86 7.03 -10.13 5.56
C TYR A 86 6.25 -11.42 5.82
N GLN A 87 6.88 -12.58 5.62
CA GLN A 87 6.34 -13.93 5.91
C GLN A 87 4.86 -14.11 5.45
N GLY A 88 4.58 -13.81 4.19
CA GLY A 88 3.23 -13.99 3.61
C GLY A 88 2.19 -12.96 4.08
N GLY A 89 2.61 -11.92 4.78
CA GLY A 89 1.78 -10.78 5.17
C GLY A 89 2.23 -9.48 4.53
N LEU A 90 1.27 -8.58 4.27
CA LEU A 90 1.52 -7.18 3.94
C LEU A 90 1.12 -6.34 5.14
N TYR A 91 2.04 -5.55 5.65
CA TYR A 91 1.85 -4.75 6.85
C TYR A 91 1.70 -3.28 6.50
N ARG A 92 0.68 -2.64 7.04
CA ARG A 92 0.41 -1.20 6.88
C ARG A 92 0.00 -0.54 8.18
N SER A 93 0.33 0.73 8.35
CA SER A 93 -0.16 1.56 9.45
C SER A 93 -1.43 2.29 9.00
N LYS A 94 -2.53 2.12 9.70
CA LYS A 94 -3.82 2.74 9.35
C LYS A 94 -4.75 2.85 10.56
N SER A 95 -5.68 3.83 10.49
CA SER A 95 -6.88 3.83 11.32
C SER A 95 -8.05 3.24 10.54
N LEU A 96 -8.72 2.26 11.12
CA LEU A 96 -9.91 1.61 10.55
C LEU A 96 -11.07 1.69 11.54
N ILE A 97 -12.30 1.63 11.03
CA ILE A 97 -13.49 1.56 11.87
C ILE A 97 -13.81 0.09 12.15
N VAL A 98 -13.71 -0.30 13.41
CA VAL A 98 -14.02 -1.66 13.87
C VAL A 98 -15.12 -1.56 14.93
N GLY A 99 -16.27 -2.19 14.67
CA GLY A 99 -17.42 -2.12 15.59
C GLY A 99 -17.91 -0.70 15.87
N GLY A 100 -17.79 0.22 14.90
CA GLY A 100 -18.19 1.63 15.03
C GLY A 100 -17.20 2.52 15.80
N LYS A 101 -16.02 2.01 16.14
CA LYS A 101 -14.95 2.77 16.78
C LYS A 101 -13.73 2.85 15.86
N GLU A 102 -13.07 4.00 15.86
CA GLU A 102 -11.78 4.16 15.19
C GLU A 102 -10.69 3.43 15.97
N VAL A 103 -9.98 2.52 15.30
CA VAL A 103 -8.86 1.76 15.83
C VAL A 103 -7.64 2.02 14.97
N SER A 104 -6.63 2.56 15.58
CA SER A 104 -5.35 2.86 14.95
C SER A 104 -4.33 1.77 15.24
N GLY A 105 -3.55 1.40 14.25
CA GLY A 105 -2.55 0.36 14.46
C GLY A 105 -1.81 -0.07 13.21
N ILE A 106 -1.02 -1.13 13.38
CA ILE A 106 -0.42 -1.88 12.29
C ILE A 106 -1.34 -3.05 11.97
N TRP A 107 -1.72 -3.12 10.71
CA TRP A 107 -2.64 -4.12 10.17
C TRP A 107 -1.90 -5.04 9.22
N ARG A 108 -2.20 -6.32 9.32
CA ARG A 108 -1.70 -7.36 8.43
C ARG A 108 -2.78 -7.74 7.42
N ILE A 109 -2.42 -7.72 6.15
CA ILE A 109 -3.21 -8.27 5.05
C ILE A 109 -2.57 -9.62 4.70
N ASP A 110 -3.37 -10.65 4.53
CA ASP A 110 -2.92 -11.95 4.07
C ASP A 110 -2.55 -11.85 2.58
N ALA A 111 -1.27 -12.05 2.25
CA ALA A 111 -0.80 -11.92 0.88
C ALA A 111 -1.31 -13.04 -0.06
N GLU A 112 -1.73 -14.18 0.49
CA GLU A 112 -2.32 -15.27 -0.29
C GLU A 112 -3.84 -15.11 -0.45
N ASN A 113 -4.47 -14.31 0.41
CA ASN A 113 -5.90 -14.04 0.39
C ASN A 113 -6.19 -12.56 0.70
N ILE A 114 -5.84 -11.69 -0.24
CA ILE A 114 -5.90 -10.23 -0.07
C ILE A 114 -7.33 -9.66 0.01
N GLU A 115 -8.35 -10.46 -0.30
CA GLU A 115 -9.77 -10.09 -0.12
C GLU A 115 -10.24 -10.30 1.32
N LYS A 116 -9.46 -11.03 2.11
CA LYS A 116 -9.74 -11.23 3.52
C LYS A 116 -9.58 -9.91 4.28
N GLU A 117 -10.46 -9.69 5.25
CA GLU A 117 -10.36 -8.54 6.15
C GLU A 117 -8.97 -8.48 6.81
N ALA A 118 -8.38 -7.28 6.85
CA ALA A 118 -7.09 -7.07 7.47
C ALA A 118 -7.16 -7.31 8.98
N GLU A 119 -6.13 -7.94 9.52
CA GLU A 119 -5.99 -8.25 10.94
C GLU A 119 -5.22 -7.14 11.67
N LEU A 120 -5.74 -6.65 12.79
CA LEU A 120 -4.99 -5.76 13.69
C LEU A 120 -3.95 -6.58 14.44
N VAL A 121 -2.67 -6.37 14.12
CA VAL A 121 -1.57 -7.10 14.77
C VAL A 121 -0.85 -6.29 15.83
N LEU A 122 -0.91 -4.96 15.77
CA LEU A 122 -0.33 -4.09 16.77
C LEU A 122 -1.16 -2.81 16.93
N PRO A 123 -1.90 -2.62 18.04
CA PRO A 123 -2.62 -1.39 18.29
C PRO A 123 -1.66 -0.23 18.61
N ILE A 124 -1.91 0.95 18.03
CA ILE A 124 -1.18 2.18 18.34
C ILE A 124 -2.12 3.07 19.15
N THR A 125 -1.84 3.19 20.45
CA THR A 125 -2.69 3.89 21.41
C THR A 125 -2.11 5.22 21.88
N ASP A 126 -0.93 5.60 21.39
CA ASP A 126 -0.26 6.85 21.78
C ASP A 126 -1.13 8.05 21.43
N GLN A 127 -1.43 8.84 22.44
CA GLN A 127 -2.17 10.08 22.33
C GLN A 127 -1.28 11.27 22.65
N TRP A 128 -1.54 12.38 21.99
CA TRP A 128 -0.95 13.67 22.34
C TRP A 128 -2.01 14.76 22.31
N GLN A 129 -1.80 15.82 23.07
CA GLN A 129 -2.70 16.96 23.06
C GLN A 129 -2.17 18.06 22.15
N LEU A 130 -3.00 18.51 21.22
CA LEU A 130 -2.78 19.72 20.45
C LEU A 130 -3.93 20.67 20.77
N ASN A 131 -3.63 21.84 21.37
CA ASN A 131 -4.63 22.86 21.71
C ASN A 131 -5.83 22.31 22.50
N SER A 132 -5.57 21.53 23.55
CA SER A 132 -6.56 20.88 24.41
C SER A 132 -7.44 19.81 23.74
N VAL A 133 -7.14 19.44 22.49
CA VAL A 133 -7.77 18.32 21.80
C VAL A 133 -6.85 17.10 21.87
N ASN A 134 -7.39 15.97 22.30
CA ASN A 134 -6.66 14.70 22.21
C ASN A 134 -6.60 14.26 20.75
N VAL A 135 -5.41 14.14 20.23
CA VAL A 135 -5.18 13.64 18.86
C VAL A 135 -4.56 12.26 18.97
N VAL A 136 -5.27 11.26 18.54
CA VAL A 136 -4.72 9.94 18.25
C VAL A 136 -4.27 9.96 16.79
N ARG A 137 -2.98 9.89 16.52
CA ARG A 137 -2.50 9.67 15.16
C ARG A 137 -2.11 8.20 15.05
N GLY A 138 -3.01 7.47 14.44
CA GLY A 138 -2.89 6.04 14.27
C GLY A 138 -2.19 5.59 13.01
N TYR A 139 -1.52 6.49 12.32
CA TYR A 139 -0.67 6.09 11.21
C TYR A 139 0.70 6.72 11.38
N SER A 140 1.68 5.94 11.11
CA SER A 140 3.07 6.34 11.08
C SER A 140 3.69 5.87 9.78
N GLN A 141 4.76 6.53 9.37
CA GLN A 141 5.59 5.94 8.33
C GLN A 141 6.22 4.66 8.89
N LEU A 142 6.12 3.60 8.09
CA LEU A 142 6.76 2.33 8.38
C LEU A 142 8.10 2.25 7.67
N SER A 143 9.06 1.62 8.31
CA SER A 143 10.34 1.23 7.70
C SER A 143 10.70 -0.18 8.14
N TYR A 144 11.34 -0.94 7.28
CA TYR A 144 11.83 -2.28 7.60
C TYR A 144 13.35 -2.31 7.53
N TYR A 145 13.98 -2.82 8.58
CA TYR A 145 15.41 -3.02 8.62
C TYR A 145 15.76 -4.18 9.56
N ASP A 146 16.63 -5.07 9.12
CA ASP A 146 17.22 -6.17 9.91
C ASP A 146 16.17 -7.01 10.69
N GLY A 147 15.11 -7.45 10.00
CA GLY A 147 14.06 -8.27 10.60
C GLY A 147 13.06 -7.53 11.48
N MET A 148 13.19 -6.21 11.61
CA MET A 148 12.35 -5.38 12.46
C MET A 148 11.53 -4.39 11.65
N LEU A 149 10.29 -4.17 12.04
CA LEU A 149 9.44 -3.09 11.56
C LEU A 149 9.61 -1.87 12.49
N TYR A 150 9.98 -0.75 11.91
CA TYR A 150 10.10 0.53 12.61
C TYR A 150 8.88 1.39 12.31
N TYR A 151 8.33 2.03 13.34
CA TYR A 151 7.25 2.99 13.20
C TYR A 151 7.42 4.13 14.20
N ASN A 152 6.87 5.29 13.89
CA ASN A 152 6.90 6.44 14.77
C ASN A 152 5.50 6.72 15.36
N THR A 153 5.50 7.14 16.60
CA THR A 153 4.36 7.79 17.23
C THR A 153 4.74 9.25 17.52
N PRO A 154 3.80 10.10 17.96
CA PRO A 154 4.15 11.48 18.35
C PRO A 154 5.22 11.59 19.45
N ARG A 155 5.49 10.52 20.18
CA ARG A 155 6.38 10.52 21.34
C ARG A 155 7.68 9.76 21.14
N ALA A 156 7.73 8.80 20.21
CA ALA A 156 8.89 7.93 20.06
C ALA A 156 8.96 7.27 18.68
N VAL A 157 10.14 6.77 18.35
CA VAL A 157 10.33 5.75 17.32
C VAL A 157 10.37 4.41 18.02
N TRP A 158 9.66 3.46 17.45
CA TRP A 158 9.50 2.12 17.97
C TRP A 158 10.00 1.11 16.95
N ARG A 159 10.45 -0.05 17.43
CA ARG A 159 10.72 -1.24 16.59
C ARG A 159 9.95 -2.44 17.11
N TRP A 160 9.54 -3.31 16.19
CA TRP A 160 8.75 -4.50 16.46
C TRP A 160 9.17 -5.65 15.54
N ASN A 161 9.26 -6.84 16.08
CA ASN A 161 9.77 -8.05 15.41
C ASN A 161 8.69 -8.85 14.66
N PHE A 162 7.53 -8.27 14.39
CA PHE A 162 6.35 -8.91 13.77
C PHE A 162 5.71 -10.03 14.60
N ASP A 163 6.10 -10.21 15.85
CA ASP A 163 5.47 -11.16 16.75
C ASP A 163 4.37 -10.45 17.55
N PRO A 164 3.06 -10.81 17.33
CA PRO A 164 1.95 -10.19 18.05
C PRO A 164 1.99 -10.38 19.58
N GLU A 165 2.73 -11.38 20.05
CA GLU A 165 2.90 -11.64 21.48
C GLU A 165 4.07 -10.81 22.11
N SER A 166 4.86 -10.13 21.27
CA SER A 166 5.96 -9.30 21.74
C SER A 166 5.57 -7.83 21.87
N GLU A 167 6.08 -7.18 22.90
CA GLU A 167 5.95 -5.72 23.07
C GLU A 167 6.96 -4.99 22.20
N PRO A 168 6.55 -3.89 21.51
CA PRO A 168 7.48 -3.05 20.79
C PRO A 168 8.52 -2.38 21.70
N GLU A 169 9.72 -2.19 21.18
CA GLU A 169 10.83 -1.52 21.87
C GLU A 169 11.02 -0.09 21.32
N LYS A 170 11.44 0.84 22.20
CA LYS A 170 11.83 2.22 21.83
C LYS A 170 13.25 2.29 21.32
#